data_a722adaf2a904a72898b4ca5367b760d
#
_entry.id   a722adaf2a904a72898b4ca5367b760d
#
_cell.length_a   1.000
_cell.length_b   1.000
_cell.length_c   1.000
_cell.angle_alpha   90.00
_cell.angle_beta   90.00
_cell.angle_gamma   90.00
#
_symmetry.space_group_name_H-M   'P 1'
#
loop_
_entity.id
_entity.type
_entity.pdbx_description
1 polymer ?
#
loop_
_entity_poly.entity_id
_entity_poly.type
_entity_poly.pdbx_seq_one_letter_code
_entity_poly.pdbx_strand_id
1 'polypeptide(L)'
;MKHAATILLLLFLLPVLAKAQPDCTWQPDVNADGEIGTTDLLGLLSAFGPWTRATCPEAWMQDIPESDACNGQTFARYEGHRYPLVSVGNQCWFAENLRTTTYGNGQRILAGLNSGEWLGASEGAMSVYAEEEESRVYSGNPDATTNLDQFGRLYNWFAVDDWRSLCPAGWAVPSLEDWKKLAQSLGGEEMAGALLKMEQIGFQARLGGGRNYGGFYGSADKAGLWWTGTSVGNLAWYVRVDADSPSLSWQKTNPKMGAAIRCIQVQAKPPRH
;
A
#
# COMPACT_ATOMS: atom_id res chain seq x y z
N MET A 1 33.26 11.91 -68.22
CA MET A 1 31.83 11.65 -68.14
C MET A 1 31.60 10.78 -66.89
N LYS A 2 31.17 11.35 -65.79
CA LYS A 2 30.90 10.66 -64.56
C LYS A 2 29.40 10.78 -64.24
N HIS A 3 28.70 9.67 -64.31
CA HIS A 3 27.28 9.62 -63.93
C HIS A 3 27.14 9.49 -62.40
N ALA A 4 26.52 10.49 -61.77
CA ALA A 4 26.11 10.43 -60.37
C ALA A 4 24.72 9.79 -60.31
N ALA A 5 24.62 8.67 -59.62
CA ALA A 5 23.34 8.04 -59.36
C ALA A 5 22.77 8.61 -58.07
N THR A 6 21.65 9.32 -58.16
CA THR A 6 20.88 9.86 -57.02
C THR A 6 20.00 8.74 -56.49
N ILE A 7 20.32 8.24 -55.27
CA ILE A 7 19.48 7.28 -54.54
C ILE A 7 18.38 8.08 -53.82
N LEU A 8 17.14 7.93 -54.30
CA LEU A 8 15.94 8.49 -53.64
C LEU A 8 15.52 7.57 -52.49
N LEU A 9 15.78 8.01 -51.22
CA LEU A 9 15.37 7.28 -50.03
C LEU A 9 13.89 7.59 -49.74
N LEU A 10 12.98 6.69 -50.12
CA LEU A 10 11.56 6.74 -49.79
C LEU A 10 11.39 6.33 -48.32
N LEU A 11 11.25 7.31 -47.42
CA LEU A 11 10.79 7.12 -46.04
C LEU A 11 9.29 6.75 -46.06
N PHE A 12 9.00 5.46 -45.89
CA PHE A 12 7.65 5.01 -45.57
C PHE A 12 7.28 5.47 -44.17
N LEU A 13 6.55 6.55 -44.02
CA LEU A 13 5.82 6.92 -42.84
C LEU A 13 4.67 5.90 -42.66
N LEU A 14 4.91 4.85 -41.88
CA LEU A 14 3.82 4.02 -41.40
C LEU A 14 2.98 4.88 -40.41
N PRO A 15 1.66 4.97 -40.60
CA PRO A 15 0.80 5.62 -39.64
C PRO A 15 0.87 4.75 -38.35
N VAL A 16 1.39 5.33 -37.27
CA VAL A 16 1.20 4.80 -35.92
C VAL A 16 -0.31 4.86 -35.71
N LEU A 17 -0.98 3.71 -35.84
CA LEU A 17 -2.35 3.54 -35.38
C LEU A 17 -2.34 3.78 -33.86
N ALA A 18 -2.59 5.02 -33.46
CA ALA A 18 -2.96 5.33 -32.09
C ALA A 18 -4.17 4.44 -31.79
N LYS A 19 -3.99 3.43 -30.96
CA LYS A 19 -5.12 2.71 -30.37
C LYS A 19 -5.94 3.77 -29.66
N ALA A 20 -7.16 3.98 -30.10
CA ALA A 20 -8.13 4.82 -29.40
C ALA A 20 -8.18 4.27 -27.96
N GLN A 21 -7.77 5.09 -26.97
CA GLN A 21 -8.02 4.79 -25.57
C GLN A 21 -9.53 4.64 -25.40
N PRO A 22 -10.00 3.64 -24.65
CA PRO A 22 -11.41 3.55 -24.34
C PRO A 22 -11.82 4.86 -23.64
N ASP A 23 -12.88 5.47 -24.18
CA ASP A 23 -13.44 6.70 -23.63
C ASP A 23 -14.04 6.37 -22.26
N CYS A 24 -13.36 6.80 -21.19
CA CYS A 24 -13.72 6.54 -19.80
C CYS A 24 -14.66 7.62 -19.24
N THR A 25 -15.42 8.27 -20.08
CA THR A 25 -16.48 9.17 -19.61
C THR A 25 -17.59 8.35 -18.96
N TRP A 26 -17.72 8.52 -17.63
CA TRP A 26 -18.85 7.96 -16.92
C TRP A 26 -20.14 8.60 -17.41
N GLN A 27 -21.00 7.82 -18.06
CA GLN A 27 -22.34 8.24 -18.47
C GLN A 27 -23.35 7.52 -17.56
N PRO A 28 -23.95 8.24 -16.60
CA PRO A 28 -24.98 7.67 -15.73
C PRO A 28 -26.25 7.24 -16.50
N ASP A 29 -26.51 7.83 -17.63
CA ASP A 29 -27.56 7.48 -18.58
C ASP A 29 -26.99 6.49 -19.62
N VAL A 30 -27.01 5.20 -19.27
CA VAL A 30 -26.39 4.12 -20.06
C VAL A 30 -27.15 3.87 -21.37
N ASN A 31 -28.47 4.12 -21.38
CA ASN A 31 -29.34 3.92 -22.55
C ASN A 31 -29.56 5.20 -23.37
N ALA A 32 -29.02 6.34 -22.91
CA ALA A 32 -29.11 7.65 -23.54
C ALA A 32 -30.56 8.15 -23.77
N ASP A 33 -31.48 7.81 -22.86
CA ASP A 33 -32.88 8.27 -22.93
C ASP A 33 -33.12 9.63 -22.26
N GLY A 34 -32.11 10.17 -21.59
CA GLY A 34 -32.13 11.46 -20.89
C GLY A 34 -32.65 11.41 -19.46
N GLU A 35 -32.97 10.23 -18.96
CA GLU A 35 -33.40 10.00 -17.58
C GLU A 35 -32.51 8.95 -16.90
N ILE A 36 -32.11 9.20 -15.65
CA ILE A 36 -31.36 8.21 -14.86
C ILE A 36 -32.36 7.34 -14.10
N GLY A 37 -32.61 6.14 -14.63
CA GLY A 37 -33.63 5.22 -14.14
C GLY A 37 -33.07 3.85 -13.74
N THR A 38 -34.00 2.91 -13.48
CA THR A 38 -33.67 1.53 -13.10
C THR A 38 -32.97 0.76 -14.22
N THR A 39 -33.19 1.12 -15.47
CA THR A 39 -32.56 0.51 -16.64
C THR A 39 -31.08 0.85 -16.69
N ASP A 40 -30.73 2.08 -16.34
CA ASP A 40 -29.35 2.55 -16.27
C ASP A 40 -28.60 1.90 -15.11
N LEU A 41 -29.29 1.73 -13.97
CA LEU A 41 -28.76 0.99 -12.84
C LEU A 41 -28.49 -0.47 -13.20
N LEU A 42 -29.35 -1.14 -13.96
CA LEU A 42 -29.14 -2.50 -14.44
C LEU A 42 -28.00 -2.57 -15.46
N GLY A 43 -27.90 -1.57 -16.36
CA GLY A 43 -26.78 -1.44 -17.29
C GLY A 43 -25.46 -1.25 -16.55
N LEU A 44 -25.45 -0.39 -15.55
CA LEU A 44 -24.32 -0.17 -14.65
C LEU A 44 -23.92 -1.46 -13.91
N LEU A 45 -24.86 -2.15 -13.31
CA LEU A 45 -24.61 -3.42 -12.61
C LEU A 45 -24.12 -4.53 -13.54
N SER A 46 -24.54 -4.55 -14.80
CA SER A 46 -24.04 -5.50 -15.80
C SER A 46 -22.62 -5.16 -16.27
N ALA A 47 -22.23 -3.88 -16.23
CA ALA A 47 -20.88 -3.43 -16.52
C ALA A 47 -19.90 -3.71 -15.36
N PHE A 48 -20.40 -3.93 -14.14
CA PHE A 48 -19.65 -4.44 -12.99
C PHE A 48 -19.47 -5.98 -13.06
N GLY A 49 -19.13 -6.52 -14.24
CA GLY A 49 -18.58 -7.87 -14.36
C GLY A 49 -17.25 -8.00 -13.62
N PRO A 50 -16.68 -9.23 -13.55
CA PRO A 50 -15.41 -9.41 -12.84
C PRO A 50 -14.39 -8.39 -13.33
N TRP A 51 -13.89 -7.58 -12.42
CA TRP A 51 -12.93 -6.50 -12.67
C TRP A 51 -11.74 -7.02 -13.46
N THR A 52 -11.81 -6.96 -14.75
CA THR A 52 -10.64 -7.15 -15.60
C THR A 52 -9.86 -5.83 -15.62
N ARG A 53 -8.55 -5.91 -15.66
CA ARG A 53 -7.56 -4.82 -15.67
C ARG A 53 -7.81 -3.69 -16.71
N ALA A 54 -8.96 -3.73 -17.41
CA ALA A 54 -9.28 -2.94 -18.58
C ALA A 54 -10.27 -1.78 -18.34
N THR A 55 -10.82 -1.59 -17.14
CA THR A 55 -11.78 -0.52 -16.86
C THR A 55 -11.15 0.64 -16.09
N CYS A 56 -10.65 1.58 -16.86
CA CYS A 56 -10.46 3.01 -16.58
C CYS A 56 -10.07 3.46 -15.16
N PRO A 57 -8.93 3.02 -14.58
CA PRO A 57 -8.43 3.61 -13.34
C PRO A 57 -7.97 5.06 -13.52
N GLU A 58 -7.58 5.45 -14.72
CA GLU A 58 -6.99 6.76 -15.01
C GLU A 58 -7.98 7.93 -14.90
N ALA A 59 -9.27 7.71 -15.17
CA ALA A 59 -10.29 8.76 -15.05
C ALA A 59 -10.49 9.21 -13.60
N TRP A 60 -10.31 8.30 -12.65
CA TRP A 60 -10.47 8.59 -11.22
C TRP A 60 -9.25 9.24 -10.60
N MET A 61 -8.08 9.08 -11.23
CA MET A 61 -6.85 9.73 -10.79
C MET A 61 -6.83 11.23 -11.10
N GLN A 62 -7.61 11.68 -12.08
CA GLN A 62 -7.70 13.10 -12.44
C GLN A 62 -8.36 13.94 -11.32
N ASP A 63 -9.17 13.30 -10.48
CA ASP A 63 -9.86 13.97 -9.35
C ASP A 63 -9.06 13.90 -8.04
N ILE A 64 -7.91 13.20 -8.01
CA ILE A 64 -7.03 13.20 -6.84
C ILE A 64 -6.20 14.48 -6.87
N PRO A 65 -6.41 15.41 -5.93
CA PRO A 65 -5.65 16.66 -5.92
C PRO A 65 -4.16 16.38 -5.81
N GLU A 66 -3.36 17.00 -6.67
CA GLU A 66 -1.92 17.04 -6.47
C GLU A 66 -1.65 17.68 -5.09
N SER A 67 -0.90 17.01 -4.26
CA SER A 67 -0.54 17.51 -2.95
C SER A 67 0.97 17.41 -2.74
N ASP A 68 1.52 18.40 -2.07
CA ASP A 68 2.91 18.39 -1.61
C ASP A 68 2.97 18.33 -0.08
N ALA A 69 2.29 17.36 0.50
CA ALA A 69 2.29 17.14 1.94
C ALA A 69 3.68 16.76 2.48
N CYS A 70 4.59 16.33 1.60
CA CYS A 70 5.99 16.04 1.92
C CYS A 70 6.91 17.25 1.81
N ASN A 71 6.40 18.45 1.47
CA ASN A 71 7.17 19.70 1.34
C ASN A 71 8.39 19.56 0.42
N GLY A 72 8.22 18.98 -0.76
CA GLY A 72 9.28 18.75 -1.74
C GLY A 72 10.26 17.64 -1.36
N GLN A 73 10.09 16.98 -0.22
CA GLN A 73 10.94 15.86 0.16
C GLN A 73 10.52 14.60 -0.61
N THR A 74 11.48 13.93 -1.24
CA THR A 74 11.24 12.70 -2.01
C THR A 74 11.65 11.43 -1.27
N PHE A 75 12.40 11.54 -0.17
CA PHE A 75 12.80 10.40 0.66
C PHE A 75 13.12 10.80 2.09
N ALA A 76 13.06 9.83 2.99
CA ALA A 76 13.60 9.89 4.35
C ALA A 76 14.70 8.81 4.51
N ARG A 77 15.70 9.08 5.35
CA ARG A 77 16.73 8.08 5.71
C ARG A 77 16.49 7.58 7.12
N TYR A 78 16.46 6.27 7.30
CA TYR A 78 16.35 5.65 8.60
C TYR A 78 17.09 4.32 8.62
N GLU A 79 17.96 4.09 9.61
CA GLU A 79 18.81 2.90 9.75
C GLU A 79 19.55 2.49 8.46
N GLY A 80 20.10 3.46 7.74
CA GLY A 80 20.84 3.22 6.51
C GLY A 80 19.96 2.99 5.27
N HIS A 81 18.66 2.76 5.44
CA HIS A 81 17.72 2.61 4.34
C HIS A 81 17.15 3.96 3.89
N ARG A 82 16.89 4.07 2.59
CA ARG A 82 16.28 5.25 1.95
C ARG A 82 14.83 4.92 1.62
N TYR A 83 13.91 5.41 2.43
CA TYR A 83 12.47 5.28 2.21
C TYR A 83 11.98 6.35 1.26
N PRO A 84 11.47 6.01 0.07
CA PRO A 84 10.76 6.97 -0.77
C PRO A 84 9.55 7.53 -0.02
N LEU A 85 9.19 8.78 -0.33
CA LEU A 85 8.03 9.44 0.25
C LEU A 85 6.94 9.64 -0.79
N VAL A 86 5.70 9.63 -0.33
CA VAL A 86 4.53 9.90 -1.14
C VAL A 86 3.56 10.81 -0.40
N SER A 87 3.03 11.80 -1.12
CA SER A 87 1.97 12.67 -0.64
C SER A 87 0.61 12.07 -1.04
N VAL A 88 -0.28 11.85 -0.07
CA VAL A 88 -1.66 11.44 -0.32
C VAL A 88 -2.58 12.37 0.45
N GLY A 89 -3.35 13.18 -0.25
CA GLY A 89 -4.07 14.29 0.36
C GLY A 89 -3.12 15.20 1.13
N ASN A 90 -3.43 15.52 2.37
CA ASN A 90 -2.61 16.38 3.23
C ASN A 90 -1.60 15.59 4.09
N GLN A 91 -1.28 14.35 3.71
CA GLN A 91 -0.44 13.46 4.49
C GLN A 91 0.79 13.03 3.72
N CYS A 92 1.96 13.05 4.38
CA CYS A 92 3.20 12.51 3.85
C CYS A 92 3.50 11.15 4.48
N TRP A 93 3.72 10.14 3.64
CA TRP A 93 3.89 8.75 4.03
C TRP A 93 5.20 8.18 3.49
N PHE A 94 5.75 7.19 4.19
CA PHE A 94 6.71 6.30 3.55
C PHE A 94 6.01 5.53 2.41
N ALA A 95 6.61 5.45 1.25
CA ALA A 95 6.10 4.68 0.12
C ALA A 95 6.45 3.18 0.21
N GLU A 96 7.25 2.79 1.20
CA GLU A 96 7.63 1.41 1.50
C GLU A 96 7.34 1.04 2.95
N ASN A 97 7.19 -0.25 3.22
CA ASN A 97 7.04 -0.77 4.57
C ASN A 97 8.33 -0.64 5.37
N LEU A 98 8.20 -0.39 6.66
CA LEU A 98 9.31 -0.23 7.58
C LEU A 98 10.18 -1.51 7.65
N ARG A 99 11.51 -1.32 7.76
CA ARG A 99 12.51 -2.40 7.82
C ARG A 99 13.38 -2.33 9.06
N THR A 100 13.08 -1.43 10.01
CA THR A 100 13.91 -1.20 11.20
C THR A 100 14.09 -2.45 12.04
N THR A 101 15.26 -2.60 12.60
CA THR A 101 15.62 -3.67 13.56
C THR A 101 15.75 -3.14 14.98
N THR A 102 15.66 -1.81 15.14
CA THR A 102 15.75 -1.14 16.42
C THR A 102 14.58 -0.19 16.62
N TYR A 103 14.34 0.13 17.88
CA TYR A 103 13.50 1.26 18.26
C TYR A 103 14.25 2.59 18.05
N GLY A 104 13.53 3.69 18.09
CA GLY A 104 14.10 5.03 17.91
C GLY A 104 15.21 5.42 18.90
N ASN A 105 15.32 4.73 20.04
CA ASN A 105 16.40 4.88 20.99
C ASN A 105 17.62 3.97 20.73
N GLY A 106 17.62 3.20 19.62
CA GLY A 106 18.69 2.29 19.23
C GLY A 106 18.64 0.89 19.89
N GLN A 107 17.68 0.61 20.76
CA GLN A 107 17.52 -0.73 21.34
C GLN A 107 16.96 -1.71 20.32
N ARG A 108 17.49 -2.92 20.27
CA ARG A 108 17.06 -3.95 19.33
C ARG A 108 15.66 -4.44 19.63
N ILE A 109 14.89 -4.67 18.57
CA ILE A 109 13.61 -5.36 18.61
C ILE A 109 13.88 -6.87 18.59
N LEU A 110 13.12 -7.65 19.35
CA LEU A 110 13.24 -9.09 19.39
C LEU A 110 12.96 -9.71 18.02
N ALA A 111 13.81 -10.61 17.56
CA ALA A 111 13.75 -11.23 16.24
C ALA A 111 14.16 -12.70 16.25
N GLY A 112 13.90 -13.43 15.15
CA GLY A 112 14.30 -14.82 15.00
C GLY A 112 13.47 -15.78 15.85
N LEU A 113 12.25 -15.40 16.24
CA LEU A 113 11.34 -16.21 17.02
C LEU A 113 10.70 -17.31 16.18
N ASN A 114 10.77 -18.56 16.62
CA ASN A 114 9.94 -19.63 16.07
C ASN A 114 8.45 -19.42 16.42
N SER A 115 7.56 -20.25 15.89
CA SER A 115 6.12 -20.10 16.09
C SER A 115 5.71 -20.15 17.57
N GLY A 116 6.31 -21.04 18.37
CA GLY A 116 6.03 -21.14 19.80
C GLY A 116 6.51 -19.92 20.60
N GLU A 117 7.71 -19.43 20.32
CA GLU A 117 8.27 -18.23 20.92
C GLU A 117 7.46 -16.98 20.54
N TRP A 118 7.03 -16.87 19.28
CA TRP A 118 6.14 -15.79 18.83
C TRP A 118 4.80 -15.81 19.58
N LEU A 119 4.18 -16.97 19.70
CA LEU A 119 2.95 -17.14 20.49
C LEU A 119 3.15 -16.74 21.95
N GLY A 120 4.33 -17.04 22.52
CA GLY A 120 4.70 -16.69 23.89
C GLY A 120 5.09 -15.22 24.09
N ALA A 121 5.36 -14.48 23.02
CA ALA A 121 5.86 -13.10 23.12
C ALA A 121 4.88 -12.18 23.85
N SER A 122 5.40 -11.41 24.80
CA SER A 122 4.69 -10.37 25.57
C SER A 122 5.33 -8.99 25.41
N GLU A 123 6.35 -8.88 24.57
CA GLU A 123 7.06 -7.66 24.24
C GLU A 123 7.17 -7.49 22.72
N GLY A 124 7.67 -6.32 22.28
CA GLY A 124 7.81 -6.03 20.87
C GLY A 124 8.74 -6.98 20.14
N ALA A 125 8.24 -7.59 19.08
CA ALA A 125 8.97 -8.53 18.24
C ALA A 125 8.74 -8.21 16.74
N MET A 126 9.69 -8.65 15.93
CA MET A 126 9.66 -8.51 14.48
C MET A 126 10.04 -9.79 13.78
N SER A 127 9.66 -9.91 12.51
CA SER A 127 10.06 -10.99 11.62
C SER A 127 10.12 -10.51 10.15
N VAL A 128 10.71 -11.29 9.28
CA VAL A 128 10.52 -11.19 7.83
C VAL A 128 9.54 -12.27 7.42
N TYR A 129 8.68 -12.00 6.43
CA TYR A 129 7.75 -13.03 5.95
C TYR A 129 8.52 -14.28 5.50
N ALA A 130 8.10 -15.45 6.00
CA ALA A 130 8.69 -16.76 5.72
C ALA A 130 10.20 -16.87 6.04
N GLU A 131 10.69 -16.18 7.07
CA GLU A 131 12.10 -16.28 7.51
C GLU A 131 12.44 -17.62 8.19
N GLU A 132 11.43 -18.34 8.70
CA GLU A 132 11.60 -19.66 9.28
C GLU A 132 11.61 -20.75 8.21
N GLU A 133 12.44 -21.79 8.42
CA GLU A 133 12.61 -22.86 7.45
C GLU A 133 11.32 -23.66 7.20
N GLU A 134 10.50 -23.86 8.23
CA GLU A 134 9.19 -24.50 8.13
C GLU A 134 8.19 -23.68 7.31
N SER A 135 8.27 -22.35 7.38
CA SER A 135 7.40 -21.44 6.63
C SER A 135 7.78 -21.33 5.16
N ARG A 136 9.06 -21.52 4.82
CA ARG A 136 9.55 -21.53 3.43
C ARG A 136 8.90 -22.63 2.60
N VAL A 137 8.62 -23.78 3.20
CA VAL A 137 7.98 -24.91 2.52
C VAL A 137 6.55 -24.59 2.10
N TYR A 138 5.82 -23.81 2.89
CA TYR A 138 4.43 -23.43 2.62
C TYR A 138 4.29 -22.18 1.75
N SER A 139 5.27 -21.28 1.76
CA SER A 139 5.19 -20.02 1.00
C SER A 139 5.62 -20.14 -0.45
N GLY A 140 6.31 -21.23 -0.82
CA GLY A 140 6.88 -21.39 -2.16
C GLY A 140 7.99 -20.40 -2.50
N ASN A 141 8.37 -19.50 -1.57
CA ASN A 141 9.42 -18.53 -1.77
C ASN A 141 10.61 -18.83 -0.85
N PRO A 142 11.73 -19.35 -1.38
CA PRO A 142 12.87 -19.77 -0.57
C PRO A 142 13.76 -18.63 -0.09
N ASP A 143 13.50 -17.38 -0.49
CA ASP A 143 14.41 -16.27 -0.26
C ASP A 143 13.81 -15.20 0.69
N ALA A 144 14.17 -15.29 1.97
CA ALA A 144 13.75 -14.32 2.98
C ALA A 144 14.34 -12.91 2.75
N THR A 145 15.48 -12.79 2.05
CA THR A 145 16.07 -11.49 1.68
C THR A 145 15.19 -10.79 0.67
N THR A 146 14.71 -11.52 -0.32
CA THR A 146 13.76 -11.01 -1.33
C THR A 146 12.45 -10.55 -0.67
N ASN A 147 11.96 -11.28 0.34
CA ASN A 147 10.76 -10.89 1.09
C ASN A 147 10.98 -9.59 1.88
N LEU A 148 12.16 -9.43 2.48
CA LEU A 148 12.51 -8.17 3.15
C LEU A 148 12.52 -7.00 2.17
N ASP A 149 13.05 -7.20 0.96
CA ASP A 149 13.14 -6.16 -0.07
C ASP A 149 11.78 -5.80 -0.67
N GLN A 150 10.91 -6.78 -0.80
CA GLN A 150 9.57 -6.57 -1.37
C GLN A 150 8.55 -6.08 -0.35
N PHE A 151 8.55 -6.65 0.86
CA PHE A 151 7.45 -6.50 1.82
C PHE A 151 7.86 -5.78 3.11
N GLY A 152 9.17 -5.55 3.34
CA GLY A 152 9.65 -5.02 4.62
C GLY A 152 9.54 -6.05 5.74
N ARG A 153 9.39 -5.58 6.97
CA ARG A 153 9.25 -6.43 8.18
C ARG A 153 7.83 -6.44 8.69
N LEU A 154 7.50 -7.52 9.35
CA LEU A 154 6.28 -7.69 10.15
C LEU A 154 6.64 -7.44 11.61
N TYR A 155 5.82 -6.67 12.31
CA TYR A 155 5.96 -6.37 13.74
C TYR A 155 4.72 -6.82 14.47
N ASN A 156 4.86 -7.33 15.70
CA ASN A 156 3.69 -7.48 16.55
C ASN A 156 3.26 -6.11 17.10
N TRP A 157 2.03 -6.01 17.63
CA TRP A 157 1.52 -4.72 18.08
C TRP A 157 2.18 -4.21 19.35
N PHE A 158 2.81 -5.08 20.15
CA PHE A 158 3.61 -4.65 21.30
C PHE A 158 4.81 -3.78 20.88
N ALA A 159 5.38 -4.02 19.69
CA ALA A 159 6.41 -3.15 19.13
C ALA A 159 5.84 -1.80 18.69
N VAL A 160 4.57 -1.77 18.21
CA VAL A 160 3.88 -0.55 17.82
C VAL A 160 3.56 0.36 18.99
N ASP A 161 3.09 -0.23 20.11
CA ASP A 161 2.68 0.47 21.33
C ASP A 161 3.87 0.84 22.24
N ASP A 162 5.08 0.49 21.84
CA ASP A 162 6.27 0.73 22.64
C ASP A 162 6.65 2.22 22.63
N TRP A 163 6.86 2.79 23.82
CA TRP A 163 7.25 4.18 24.01
C TRP A 163 8.55 4.58 23.28
N ARG A 164 9.42 3.60 22.99
CA ARG A 164 10.68 3.80 22.27
C ARG A 164 10.50 4.11 20.78
N SER A 165 9.27 3.96 20.28
CA SER A 165 8.87 4.27 18.90
C SER A 165 9.54 3.41 17.81
N LEU A 166 8.79 3.03 16.79
CA LEU A 166 9.33 2.31 15.61
C LEU A 166 9.73 3.26 14.50
N CYS A 167 8.99 4.34 14.30
CA CYS A 167 9.26 5.32 13.26
C CYS A 167 10.34 6.33 13.70
N PRO A 168 11.11 6.90 12.76
CA PRO A 168 12.14 7.88 13.09
C PRO A 168 11.55 9.18 13.64
N ALA A 169 12.40 10.03 14.22
CA ALA A 169 12.00 11.34 14.71
C ALA A 169 11.26 12.15 13.64
N GLY A 170 10.13 12.76 14.01
CA GLY A 170 9.24 13.48 13.09
C GLY A 170 8.25 12.57 12.34
N TRP A 171 8.29 11.27 12.56
CA TRP A 171 7.40 10.27 11.98
C TRP A 171 6.75 9.42 13.08
N ALA A 172 5.58 8.86 12.79
CA ALA A 172 4.85 8.01 13.70
C ALA A 172 4.21 6.82 12.97
N VAL A 173 3.85 5.78 13.71
CA VAL A 173 2.90 4.77 13.22
C VAL A 173 1.54 5.47 13.09
N PRO A 174 0.89 5.42 11.92
CA PRO A 174 -0.36 6.13 11.69
C PRO A 174 -1.48 5.59 12.57
N SER A 175 -2.30 6.47 13.10
CA SER A 175 -3.52 6.10 13.81
C SER A 175 -4.57 5.55 12.83
N LEU A 176 -5.63 4.92 13.35
CA LEU A 176 -6.80 4.55 12.54
C LEU A 176 -7.40 5.76 11.82
N GLU A 177 -7.41 6.91 12.47
CA GLU A 177 -7.94 8.16 11.88
C GLU A 177 -7.07 8.67 10.73
N ASP A 178 -5.74 8.50 10.80
CA ASP A 178 -4.85 8.87 9.70
C ASP A 178 -5.09 8.00 8.47
N TRP A 179 -5.31 6.71 8.66
CA TRP A 179 -5.67 5.80 7.58
C TRP A 179 -7.05 6.11 6.97
N LYS A 180 -8.04 6.54 7.78
CA LYS A 180 -9.34 6.99 7.28
C LYS A 180 -9.22 8.26 6.44
N LYS A 181 -8.40 9.22 6.87
CA LYS A 181 -8.12 10.43 6.07
C LYS A 181 -7.45 10.10 4.75
N LEU A 182 -6.49 9.17 4.74
CA LEU A 182 -5.87 8.66 3.52
C LEU A 182 -6.93 8.06 2.58
N ALA A 183 -7.78 7.18 3.09
CA ALA A 183 -8.85 6.56 2.29
C ALA A 183 -9.82 7.62 1.74
N GLN A 184 -10.19 8.62 2.56
CA GLN A 184 -11.05 9.72 2.12
C GLN A 184 -10.42 10.56 1.01
N SER A 185 -9.11 10.81 1.06
CA SER A 185 -8.37 11.52 0.00
C SER A 185 -8.29 10.72 -1.30
N LEU A 186 -8.55 9.42 -1.24
CA LEU A 186 -8.59 8.50 -2.38
C LEU A 186 -10.03 8.13 -2.80
N GLY A 187 -11.02 8.95 -2.45
CA GLY A 187 -12.41 8.74 -2.85
C GLY A 187 -13.21 7.80 -1.94
N GLY A 188 -12.69 7.44 -0.76
CA GLY A 188 -13.35 6.60 0.23
C GLY A 188 -12.78 5.19 0.33
N GLU A 189 -13.18 4.49 1.39
CA GLU A 189 -12.64 3.16 1.71
C GLU A 189 -12.98 2.09 0.66
N GLU A 190 -14.08 2.25 -0.07
CA GLU A 190 -14.53 1.31 -1.10
C GLU A 190 -13.56 1.23 -2.30
N MET A 191 -12.80 2.31 -2.56
CA MET A 191 -11.89 2.41 -3.70
C MET A 191 -10.42 2.54 -3.30
N ALA A 192 -10.15 2.97 -2.08
CA ALA A 192 -8.79 3.26 -1.63
C ALA A 192 -7.87 2.04 -1.77
N GLY A 193 -8.38 0.82 -1.55
CA GLY A 193 -7.58 -0.40 -1.69
C GLY A 193 -7.06 -0.63 -3.11
N ALA A 194 -7.87 -0.35 -4.14
CA ALA A 194 -7.44 -0.43 -5.53
C ALA A 194 -6.38 0.62 -5.85
N LEU A 195 -6.64 1.87 -5.46
CA LEU A 195 -5.74 3.00 -5.73
C LEU A 195 -4.38 2.85 -5.03
N LEU A 196 -4.36 2.40 -3.78
CA LEU A 196 -3.12 2.17 -3.04
C LEU A 196 -2.19 1.11 -3.67
N LYS A 197 -2.75 0.18 -4.45
CA LYS A 197 -2.00 -0.83 -5.21
C LYS A 197 -1.42 -0.28 -6.52
N MET A 198 -1.91 0.84 -7.01
CA MET A 198 -1.48 1.43 -8.28
C MET A 198 -0.11 2.10 -8.15
N GLU A 199 0.75 1.90 -9.15
CA GLU A 199 2.08 2.48 -9.19
C GLU A 199 2.03 4.02 -9.26
N GLN A 200 1.07 4.57 -9.98
CA GLN A 200 0.88 6.01 -10.20
C GLN A 200 0.61 6.78 -8.89
N ILE A 201 -0.04 6.14 -7.91
CA ILE A 201 -0.26 6.74 -6.59
C ILE A 201 1.05 6.81 -5.78
N GLY A 202 2.03 5.96 -6.11
CA GLY A 202 3.32 5.93 -5.44
C GLY A 202 3.31 5.29 -4.06
N PHE A 203 2.13 4.96 -3.50
CA PHE A 203 2.05 4.34 -2.17
C PHE A 203 2.57 2.91 -2.16
N GLN A 204 2.49 2.18 -3.28
CA GLN A 204 3.02 0.82 -3.43
C GLN A 204 2.54 -0.15 -2.34
N ALA A 205 1.22 -0.28 -2.16
CA ALA A 205 0.64 -1.22 -1.21
C ALA A 205 0.97 -2.67 -1.61
N ARG A 206 2.11 -3.17 -1.15
CA ARG A 206 2.56 -4.54 -1.42
C ARG A 206 1.77 -5.53 -0.57
N LEU A 207 1.31 -6.62 -1.19
CA LEU A 207 0.48 -7.63 -0.53
C LEU A 207 1.38 -8.68 0.17
N GLY A 208 2.14 -8.23 1.15
CA GLY A 208 3.14 -9.04 1.86
C GLY A 208 2.57 -10.01 2.90
N GLY A 209 1.24 -10.14 3.02
CA GLY A 209 0.63 -10.99 4.04
C GLY A 209 0.93 -10.54 5.46
N GLY A 210 0.98 -11.52 6.36
CA GLY A 210 1.24 -11.30 7.78
C GLY A 210 1.66 -12.58 8.50
N ARG A 211 1.92 -12.46 9.81
CA ARG A 211 2.16 -13.56 10.72
C ARG A 211 1.00 -13.62 11.71
N ASN A 212 0.30 -14.74 11.82
CA ASN A 212 -0.82 -14.83 12.75
C ASN A 212 -0.33 -14.88 14.21
N TYR A 213 -1.23 -14.79 15.18
CA TYR A 213 -0.87 -14.82 16.61
C TYR A 213 -0.21 -16.15 17.05
N GLY A 214 -0.45 -17.24 16.32
CA GLY A 214 0.18 -18.54 16.53
C GLY A 214 1.58 -18.66 15.90
N GLY A 215 2.10 -17.60 15.27
CA GLY A 215 3.42 -17.56 14.68
C GLY A 215 3.52 -18.06 13.24
N PHE A 216 2.42 -18.38 12.57
CA PHE A 216 2.41 -18.88 11.19
C PHE A 216 2.19 -17.76 10.17
N TYR A 217 2.94 -17.79 9.09
CA TYR A 217 2.82 -16.83 7.99
C TYR A 217 1.67 -17.19 7.05
N GLY A 218 1.06 -16.19 6.44
CA GLY A 218 0.00 -16.39 5.46
C GLY A 218 -0.39 -15.12 4.72
N SER A 219 -1.21 -15.31 3.69
CA SER A 219 -1.79 -14.23 2.87
C SER A 219 -0.83 -13.40 2.02
N ALA A 220 0.45 -13.81 1.81
CA ALA A 220 1.27 -13.17 0.80
C ALA A 220 0.60 -13.27 -0.58
N ASP A 221 0.77 -12.26 -1.41
CA ASP A 221 0.15 -12.07 -2.72
C ASP A 221 -1.41 -12.01 -2.71
N LYS A 222 -2.03 -12.25 -1.55
CA LYS A 222 -3.49 -12.19 -1.36
C LYS A 222 -3.94 -10.95 -0.60
N ALA A 223 -3.15 -10.51 0.38
CA ALA A 223 -3.49 -9.34 1.18
C ALA A 223 -2.25 -8.60 1.68
N GLY A 224 -2.37 -7.29 1.80
CA GLY A 224 -1.47 -6.44 2.57
C GLY A 224 -2.10 -6.09 3.92
N LEU A 225 -1.34 -6.19 4.99
CA LEU A 225 -1.78 -5.94 6.36
C LEU A 225 -0.87 -4.88 7.00
N TRP A 226 -1.47 -3.81 7.53
CA TRP A 226 -0.70 -2.74 8.19
C TRP A 226 -1.30 -2.42 9.55
N TRP A 227 -0.46 -2.36 10.56
CA TRP A 227 -0.86 -1.88 11.86
C TRP A 227 -1.28 -0.41 11.84
N THR A 228 -2.22 -0.08 12.69
CA THR A 228 -2.44 1.29 13.15
C THR A 228 -1.88 1.45 14.56
N GLY A 229 -1.56 2.68 14.99
CA GLY A 229 -1.22 2.99 16.37
C GLY A 229 -2.44 3.05 17.31
N THR A 230 -3.58 2.44 16.93
CA THR A 230 -4.83 2.54 17.69
C THR A 230 -5.25 1.16 18.20
N SER A 231 -5.61 1.09 19.49
CA SER A 231 -6.14 -0.12 20.14
C SER A 231 -7.52 0.12 20.76
N VAL A 232 -8.19 -0.97 21.08
CA VAL A 232 -9.45 -0.97 21.84
C VAL A 232 -9.53 -2.21 22.71
N GLY A 233 -9.56 -2.02 24.03
CA GLY A 233 -9.45 -3.13 24.97
C GLY A 233 -8.16 -3.92 24.75
N ASN A 234 -8.26 -5.22 24.57
CA ASN A 234 -7.13 -6.12 24.34
C ASN A 234 -6.86 -6.38 22.85
N LEU A 235 -7.45 -5.59 21.93
CA LEU A 235 -7.31 -5.75 20.49
C LEU A 235 -6.69 -4.50 19.89
N ALA A 236 -5.95 -4.68 18.80
CA ALA A 236 -5.37 -3.60 18.03
C ALA A 236 -6.01 -3.52 16.64
N TRP A 237 -6.14 -2.31 16.12
CA TRP A 237 -6.65 -2.08 14.77
C TRP A 237 -5.56 -2.24 13.73
N TYR A 238 -5.91 -2.89 12.63
CA TYR A 238 -5.09 -2.96 11.44
C TYR A 238 -5.92 -2.69 10.19
N VAL A 239 -5.20 -2.31 9.15
CA VAL A 239 -5.73 -2.05 7.82
C VAL A 239 -5.44 -3.26 6.94
N ARG A 240 -6.40 -3.64 6.11
CA ARG A 240 -6.28 -4.73 5.16
C ARG A 240 -6.66 -4.27 3.76
N VAL A 241 -5.84 -4.61 2.79
CA VAL A 241 -6.08 -4.47 1.35
C VAL A 241 -5.95 -5.84 0.71
N ASP A 242 -6.99 -6.32 0.05
CA ASP A 242 -7.01 -7.62 -0.62
C ASP A 242 -6.64 -7.49 -2.11
N ALA A 243 -6.10 -8.56 -2.69
CA ALA A 243 -5.67 -8.60 -4.09
C ALA A 243 -6.84 -8.36 -5.05
N ASP A 244 -7.96 -9.00 -4.76
CA ASP A 244 -9.18 -9.08 -5.56
C ASP A 244 -10.30 -8.12 -5.11
N SER A 245 -10.01 -7.24 -4.16
CA SER A 245 -10.95 -6.21 -3.68
C SER A 245 -10.46 -4.80 -3.97
N PRO A 246 -11.32 -3.88 -4.40
CA PRO A 246 -11.00 -2.47 -4.50
C PRO A 246 -10.97 -1.78 -3.14
N SER A 247 -11.57 -2.38 -2.12
CA SER A 247 -11.77 -1.76 -0.83
C SER A 247 -10.55 -1.85 0.08
N LEU A 248 -10.47 -0.89 0.98
CA LEU A 248 -9.60 -0.91 2.15
C LEU A 248 -10.50 -1.19 3.36
N SER A 249 -10.11 -2.15 4.19
CA SER A 249 -10.94 -2.57 5.34
C SER A 249 -10.20 -2.37 6.67
N TRP A 250 -11.00 -2.10 7.71
CA TRP A 250 -10.55 -1.88 9.09
C TRP A 250 -10.91 -3.09 9.92
N GLN A 251 -9.93 -3.72 10.54
CA GLN A 251 -10.15 -4.92 11.33
C GLN A 251 -9.42 -4.83 12.66
N LYS A 252 -9.87 -5.63 13.62
CA LYS A 252 -9.24 -5.76 14.95
C LYS A 252 -8.74 -7.16 15.15
N THR A 253 -7.59 -7.28 15.80
CA THR A 253 -7.00 -8.60 16.05
C THR A 253 -6.19 -8.62 17.33
N ASN A 254 -5.73 -9.82 17.69
CA ASN A 254 -4.81 -10.01 18.80
C ASN A 254 -3.49 -9.26 18.57
N PRO A 255 -2.95 -8.55 19.57
CA PRO A 255 -1.67 -7.82 19.48
C PRO A 255 -0.47 -8.66 19.06
N LYS A 256 -0.54 -9.97 19.20
CA LYS A 256 0.51 -10.90 18.75
C LYS A 256 0.53 -11.14 17.23
N MET A 257 -0.47 -10.69 16.48
CA MET A 257 -0.37 -10.75 15.02
C MET A 257 0.82 -9.91 14.55
N GLY A 258 1.52 -10.38 13.51
CA GLY A 258 2.56 -9.63 12.80
C GLY A 258 2.00 -8.98 11.55
N ALA A 259 2.10 -7.67 11.46
CA ALA A 259 1.74 -6.89 10.27
C ALA A 259 2.82 -5.86 9.94
N ALA A 260 2.80 -5.36 8.72
CA ALA A 260 3.71 -4.32 8.27
C ALA A 260 3.43 -2.97 8.96
N ILE A 261 4.40 -2.07 8.89
CA ILE A 261 4.27 -0.68 9.36
C ILE A 261 4.54 0.26 8.18
N ARG A 262 3.74 1.31 8.08
CA ARG A 262 3.97 2.49 7.24
C ARG A 262 4.10 3.69 8.14
N CYS A 263 5.21 4.42 8.09
CA CYS A 263 5.33 5.64 8.86
C CYS A 263 4.64 6.81 8.13
N ILE A 264 3.99 7.67 8.93
CA ILE A 264 3.40 8.93 8.50
C ILE A 264 4.18 10.09 9.13
N GLN A 265 4.37 11.18 8.41
CA GLN A 265 5.00 12.38 8.96
C GLN A 265 4.08 13.04 9.98
N VAL A 266 4.62 13.34 11.15
CA VAL A 266 3.88 14.05 12.20
C VAL A 266 3.76 15.52 11.77
N GLN A 267 2.52 15.97 11.53
CA GLN A 267 2.29 17.38 11.25
C GLN A 267 2.58 18.20 12.50
N ALA A 268 3.38 19.24 12.35
CA ALA A 268 3.61 20.19 13.42
C ALA A 268 2.24 20.80 13.83
N LYS A 269 1.88 20.66 15.10
CA LYS A 269 0.66 21.32 15.61
C LYS A 269 0.80 22.82 15.40
N PRO A 270 -0.16 23.49 14.71
CA PRO A 270 -0.07 24.94 14.54
C PRO A 270 0.09 25.62 15.91
N PRO A 271 0.88 26.67 16.00
CA PRO A 271 1.03 27.42 17.24
C PRO A 271 -0.35 27.84 17.72
N ARG A 272 -0.64 27.62 18.99
CA ARG A 272 -1.87 28.16 19.62
C ARG A 272 -1.72 29.68 19.69
N HIS A 273 -2.53 30.37 18.94
CA HIS A 273 -2.67 31.82 19.04
C HIS A 273 -3.45 32.21 20.29
#